data_3ffca8d60cdc82b64b1f95420f6b463f
#
_entry.id   3ffca8d60cdc82b64b1f95420f6b463f
#
_cell.length_a   1.000
_cell.length_b   1.000
_cell.length_c   1.000
_cell.angle_alpha   90.00
_cell.angle_beta   90.00
_cell.angle_gamma   90.00
#
_symmetry.space_group_name_H-M   'P 1'
#
loop_
_entity.id
_entity.type
_entity.pdbx_description
1 polymer ?
#
loop_
_entity_poly.entity_id
_entity_poly.type
_entity_poly.pdbx_seq_one_letter_code
_entity_poly.pdbx_strand_id
1 'polypeptide(L)'
;MHPSRHITLTALLCGAIAAIGLPGCEKKADPVAVAQVADKKAEIPVPGIAEVKAIAEEGFVYGLPLIMNYGVMYEYVLDKNSGQFKAPFNNIYNEHRVFTYEDTAIPTPNSDTPYSLAWLDLRAEPVVISVPAVDPKRYYSVMLNDGNTFNYGYIGSRATGSEAGDYLIVGPRWKGETPPGIKKVFNSTTDFSLAAFRTQLIDAKDMPNVEAVQAGYKIRPLSAFLNQPAPPAAPEVAWPKFDKELVKTEFFDYLDLALQFAPAGPEEEAIRAKLASIGIGPGKKFAFKDLSLEHKAAILLGMKEGDKKV
;
A
#
# COMPACT_ATOMS: atom_id res chain seq x y z
N MET A 1 -61.09 -3.84 20.78
CA MET A 1 -61.29 -4.67 21.98
C MET A 1 -59.95 -4.91 22.63
N HIS A 2 -59.67 -4.21 23.71
CA HIS A 2 -58.70 -4.50 24.78
C HIS A 2 -59.28 -5.60 25.68
N PRO A 3 -58.53 -6.31 26.55
CA PRO A 3 -57.56 -5.83 27.52
C PRO A 3 -56.30 -6.73 27.67
N SER A 4 -55.15 -6.25 28.18
CA SER A 4 -54.72 -5.87 29.55
C SER A 4 -54.12 -6.97 30.42
N ARG A 5 -52.88 -6.66 30.96
CA ARG A 5 -52.33 -6.99 32.29
C ARG A 5 -51.73 -8.39 32.49
N HIS A 6 -50.66 -8.67 33.18
CA HIS A 6 -50.16 -8.14 34.48
C HIS A 6 -48.66 -8.35 34.68
N ILE A 7 -48.11 -7.42 35.46
CA ILE A 7 -46.85 -7.40 36.18
C ILE A 7 -46.90 -8.40 37.33
N THR A 8 -45.78 -9.08 37.67
CA THR A 8 -45.56 -9.50 39.06
C THR A 8 -44.04 -9.45 39.41
N LEU A 9 -43.80 -8.70 40.45
CA LEU A 9 -42.57 -8.46 41.21
C LEU A 9 -42.62 -9.34 42.45
N THR A 10 -41.52 -10.04 42.88
CA THR A 10 -41.34 -10.58 44.25
C THR A 10 -39.84 -10.80 44.45
N ALA A 11 -39.11 -10.04 45.16
CA ALA A 11 -38.91 -9.84 46.59
C ALA A 11 -38.16 -10.96 47.35
N LEU A 12 -36.98 -10.54 47.78
CA LEU A 12 -36.16 -10.91 48.96
C LEU A 12 -36.51 -12.16 49.76
N LEU A 13 -35.47 -12.93 50.12
CA LEU A 13 -35.33 -13.50 51.47
C LEU A 13 -33.86 -13.53 51.94
N CYS A 14 -33.57 -12.80 53.02
CA CYS A 14 -32.38 -12.90 53.86
C CYS A 14 -32.42 -14.15 54.70
N GLY A 15 -31.32 -14.87 54.81
CA GLY A 15 -31.15 -15.95 55.81
C GLY A 15 -29.79 -15.80 56.50
N ALA A 16 -29.81 -15.34 57.74
CA ALA A 16 -28.70 -15.29 58.64
C ALA A 16 -28.50 -16.65 59.29
N ILE A 17 -27.28 -17.16 59.32
CA ILE A 17 -26.86 -18.26 60.18
C ILE A 17 -25.59 -17.84 60.93
N ALA A 18 -25.66 -18.11 62.24
CA ALA A 18 -24.76 -17.64 63.28
C ALA A 18 -23.37 -18.33 63.29
N ALA A 19 -22.44 -17.58 63.85
CA ALA A 19 -21.05 -17.96 64.12
C ALA A 19 -20.92 -19.04 65.19
N ILE A 20 -19.97 -19.98 64.97
CA ILE A 20 -19.30 -20.70 66.05
C ILE A 20 -17.82 -20.48 65.85
N GLY A 21 -17.19 -19.81 66.78
CA GLY A 21 -15.75 -19.54 66.77
C GLY A 21 -14.94 -20.71 67.31
N LEU A 22 -13.79 -20.90 66.77
CA LEU A 22 -12.63 -21.57 67.36
C LEU A 22 -11.37 -20.75 67.07
N PRO A 23 -10.46 -20.57 68.02
CA PRO A 23 -9.27 -19.75 67.85
C PRO A 23 -8.11 -20.57 67.22
N GLY A 24 -7.55 -20.05 66.18
CA GLY A 24 -6.38 -20.69 65.54
C GLY A 24 -5.53 -19.67 64.79
N CYS A 25 -4.42 -19.32 65.40
CA CYS A 25 -3.18 -18.72 64.87
C CYS A 25 -3.25 -17.90 63.59
N GLU A 26 -3.29 -16.60 63.73
CA GLU A 26 -2.90 -15.64 62.70
C GLU A 26 -1.41 -15.77 62.38
N LYS A 27 -1.09 -16.33 61.23
CA LYS A 27 0.15 -16.00 60.52
C LYS A 27 -0.17 -14.86 59.59
N LYS A 28 0.32 -13.67 59.92
CA LYS A 28 0.35 -12.52 58.98
C LYS A 28 1.14 -12.97 57.75
N ALA A 29 0.45 -13.05 56.63
CA ALA A 29 1.07 -13.13 55.33
C ALA A 29 1.60 -11.73 55.00
N ASP A 30 2.89 -11.61 54.80
CA ASP A 30 3.52 -10.37 54.26
C ASP A 30 2.95 -10.08 52.87
N PRO A 31 2.71 -8.77 52.53
CA PRO A 31 2.26 -8.42 51.22
C PRO A 31 3.36 -8.75 50.21
N VAL A 32 3.08 -9.69 49.32
CA VAL A 32 3.91 -9.94 48.14
C VAL A 32 3.96 -8.65 47.34
N ALA A 33 5.12 -7.98 47.38
CA ALA A 33 5.39 -6.84 46.51
C ALA A 33 5.32 -7.33 45.08
N VAL A 34 4.26 -6.96 44.38
CA VAL A 34 4.17 -7.06 42.91
C VAL A 34 5.23 -6.12 42.36
N ALA A 35 6.39 -6.67 42.02
CA ALA A 35 7.40 -5.95 41.27
C ALA A 35 6.74 -5.50 39.96
N GLN A 36 6.45 -4.21 39.87
CA GLN A 36 6.17 -3.59 38.58
C GLN A 36 7.44 -3.75 37.73
N VAL A 37 7.40 -4.72 36.82
CA VAL A 37 8.34 -4.78 35.71
C VAL A 37 7.99 -3.56 34.85
N ALA A 38 8.67 -2.45 35.10
CA ALA A 38 8.67 -1.35 34.18
C ALA A 38 9.28 -1.88 32.90
N ASP A 39 8.46 -2.02 31.86
CA ASP A 39 8.93 -2.21 30.50
C ASP A 39 9.88 -1.06 30.19
N LYS A 40 11.16 -1.26 30.42
CA LYS A 40 12.21 -0.41 29.86
C LYS A 40 12.14 -0.65 28.35
N LYS A 41 11.36 0.19 27.68
CA LYS A 41 11.48 0.41 26.24
C LYS A 41 12.96 0.66 26.01
N ALA A 42 13.66 -0.26 25.36
CA ALA A 42 15.07 -0.08 25.04
C ALA A 42 15.16 1.24 24.26
N GLU A 43 15.78 2.26 24.84
CA GLU A 43 16.09 3.49 24.12
C GLU A 43 17.03 3.06 22.98
N ILE A 44 16.54 3.15 21.75
CA ILE A 44 17.38 2.97 20.58
C ILE A 44 18.39 4.13 20.63
N PRO A 45 19.70 3.84 20.72
CA PRO A 45 20.71 4.90 20.77
C PRO A 45 20.55 5.80 19.54
N VAL A 46 20.57 7.11 19.75
CA VAL A 46 20.55 8.05 18.61
C VAL A 46 21.83 7.82 17.80
N PRO A 47 21.74 7.50 16.51
CA PRO A 47 22.92 7.21 15.69
C PRO A 47 23.87 8.41 15.63
N GLY A 48 25.18 8.16 15.67
CA GLY A 48 26.16 9.20 15.42
C GLY A 48 26.18 9.66 13.96
N ILE A 49 26.76 10.82 13.67
CA ILE A 49 26.77 11.44 12.33
C ILE A 49 27.30 10.51 11.24
N ALA A 50 28.35 9.73 11.51
CA ALA A 50 28.90 8.76 10.57
C ALA A 50 27.90 7.63 10.28
N GLU A 51 27.16 7.19 11.28
CA GLU A 51 26.13 6.16 11.16
C GLU A 51 24.92 6.70 10.40
N VAL A 52 24.48 7.94 10.68
CA VAL A 52 23.42 8.62 9.90
C VAL A 52 23.77 8.65 8.42
N LYS A 53 25.03 8.99 8.06
CA LYS A 53 25.50 8.96 6.67
C LYS A 53 25.38 7.57 6.07
N ALA A 54 25.84 6.53 6.77
CA ALA A 54 25.77 5.15 6.27
C ALA A 54 24.32 4.67 6.09
N ILE A 55 23.43 5.01 7.03
CA ILE A 55 22.00 4.70 6.92
C ILE A 55 21.38 5.43 5.74
N ALA A 56 21.73 6.70 5.52
CA ALA A 56 21.23 7.48 4.39
C ALA A 56 21.71 6.92 3.04
N GLU A 57 22.95 6.42 2.96
CA GLU A 57 23.47 5.76 1.77
C GLU A 57 22.69 4.48 1.43
N GLU A 58 22.52 3.60 2.39
CA GLU A 58 21.76 2.36 2.23
C GLU A 58 20.27 2.63 1.98
N GLY A 59 19.70 3.60 2.74
CA GLY A 59 18.31 4.00 2.62
C GLY A 59 17.97 4.66 1.28
N PHE A 60 18.91 5.38 0.66
CA PHE A 60 18.73 5.92 -0.69
C PHE A 60 18.59 4.81 -1.72
N VAL A 61 19.52 3.84 -1.74
CA VAL A 61 19.47 2.71 -2.65
C VAL A 61 18.18 1.91 -2.46
N TYR A 62 17.81 1.64 -1.22
CA TYR A 62 16.58 0.94 -0.86
C TYR A 62 15.32 1.69 -1.28
N GLY A 63 15.26 2.99 -1.01
CA GLY A 63 14.07 3.80 -1.22
C GLY A 63 13.87 4.28 -2.66
N LEU A 64 14.91 4.22 -3.51
CA LEU A 64 14.85 4.78 -4.86
C LEU A 64 13.67 4.23 -5.69
N PRO A 65 13.41 2.92 -5.77
CA PRO A 65 12.25 2.39 -6.50
C PRO A 65 10.92 2.94 -5.99
N LEU A 66 10.75 3.05 -4.67
CA LEU A 66 9.55 3.61 -4.04
C LEU A 66 9.32 5.08 -4.44
N ILE A 67 10.38 5.88 -4.44
CA ILE A 67 10.29 7.31 -4.78
C ILE A 67 10.05 7.51 -6.27
N MET A 68 10.67 6.71 -7.13
CA MET A 68 10.40 6.72 -8.56
C MET A 68 8.96 6.31 -8.86
N ASN A 69 8.44 5.29 -8.18
CA ASN A 69 7.05 4.87 -8.29
C ASN A 69 6.10 5.98 -7.84
N TYR A 70 6.39 6.64 -6.70
CA TYR A 70 5.61 7.78 -6.22
C TYR A 70 5.56 8.91 -7.26
N GLY A 71 6.69 9.24 -7.88
CA GLY A 71 6.76 10.29 -8.91
C GLY A 71 5.84 9.99 -10.10
N VAL A 72 5.86 8.77 -10.62
CA VAL A 72 4.97 8.36 -11.73
C VAL A 72 3.50 8.37 -11.28
N MET A 73 3.21 7.85 -10.08
CA MET A 73 1.87 7.88 -9.51
C MET A 73 1.37 9.33 -9.37
N TYR A 74 2.23 10.24 -8.90
CA TYR A 74 1.87 11.64 -8.76
C TYR A 74 1.46 12.26 -10.10
N GLU A 75 2.29 12.10 -11.14
CA GLU A 75 2.01 12.67 -12.47
C GLU A 75 0.78 12.02 -13.15
N TYR A 76 0.55 10.73 -12.96
CA TYR A 76 -0.52 9.99 -13.65
C TYR A 76 -1.89 10.06 -12.94
N VAL A 77 -1.90 10.24 -11.62
CA VAL A 77 -3.12 10.07 -10.81
C VAL A 77 -3.51 11.30 -10.01
N LEU A 78 -2.52 12.04 -9.50
CA LEU A 78 -2.74 13.11 -8.52
C LEU A 78 -2.71 14.49 -9.16
N ASP A 79 -1.69 14.78 -9.98
CA ASP A 79 -1.55 16.08 -10.63
C ASP A 79 -2.31 16.16 -11.95
N LYS A 80 -3.54 16.63 -11.87
CA LYS A 80 -4.40 16.81 -13.06
C LYS A 80 -3.82 17.80 -14.08
N ASN A 81 -2.80 18.58 -13.71
CA ASN A 81 -2.16 19.57 -14.55
C ASN A 81 -0.78 19.13 -15.09
N SER A 82 -0.36 17.91 -14.79
CA SER A 82 0.98 17.40 -15.18
C SER A 82 1.20 17.28 -16.69
N GLY A 83 0.14 17.32 -17.49
CA GLY A 83 0.18 16.94 -18.91
C GLY A 83 0.31 15.44 -19.16
N GLN A 84 0.62 14.65 -18.12
CA GLN A 84 0.71 13.20 -18.14
C GLN A 84 -0.44 12.52 -17.40
N PHE A 85 -1.37 13.28 -16.83
CA PHE A 85 -2.51 12.75 -16.08
C PHE A 85 -3.28 11.71 -16.89
N LYS A 86 -3.58 10.58 -16.29
CA LYS A 86 -4.32 9.47 -16.90
C LYS A 86 -5.71 9.31 -16.30
N ALA A 87 -5.81 8.90 -15.05
CA ALA A 87 -7.09 8.73 -14.35
C ALA A 87 -6.92 8.80 -12.83
N PRO A 88 -7.98 9.09 -12.06
CA PRO A 88 -7.96 8.93 -10.62
C PRO A 88 -7.73 7.47 -10.21
N PHE A 89 -7.39 7.24 -8.93
CA PHE A 89 -7.30 5.89 -8.39
C PHE A 89 -8.53 5.04 -8.70
N ASN A 90 -8.31 3.74 -8.91
CA ASN A 90 -9.33 2.75 -9.21
C ASN A 90 -10.14 3.01 -10.48
N ASN A 91 -9.61 3.86 -11.36
CA ASN A 91 -10.15 4.09 -12.70
C ASN A 91 -9.11 3.69 -13.74
N ILE A 92 -9.60 3.15 -14.86
CA ILE A 92 -8.75 2.76 -15.98
C ILE A 92 -8.71 3.87 -17.02
N TYR A 93 -7.52 4.14 -17.53
CA TYR A 93 -7.28 4.99 -18.69
C TYR A 93 -6.84 4.10 -19.86
N ASN A 94 -7.48 4.21 -21.00
CA ASN A 94 -7.11 3.50 -22.23
C ASN A 94 -6.37 4.47 -23.15
N GLU A 95 -5.14 4.13 -23.51
CA GLU A 95 -4.36 4.88 -24.50
C GLU A 95 -4.60 4.28 -25.88
N HIS A 96 -5.14 5.09 -26.79
CA HIS A 96 -5.47 4.68 -28.16
C HIS A 96 -4.34 4.98 -29.17
N ARG A 97 -3.11 5.03 -28.68
CA ARG A 97 -1.89 5.20 -29.48
C ARG A 97 -0.74 4.45 -28.81
N VAL A 98 0.34 4.27 -29.51
CA VAL A 98 1.59 3.85 -28.90
C VAL A 98 2.30 5.05 -28.26
N PHE A 99 3.09 4.81 -27.25
CA PHE A 99 3.90 5.84 -26.59
C PHE A 99 5.04 6.31 -27.50
N THR A 100 5.42 7.56 -27.34
CA THR A 100 6.48 8.24 -28.09
C THR A 100 7.49 8.86 -27.11
N TYR A 101 8.50 9.55 -27.65
CA TYR A 101 9.47 10.29 -26.84
C TYR A 101 8.85 11.46 -26.02
N GLU A 102 7.61 11.84 -26.29
CA GLU A 102 6.88 12.87 -25.54
C GLU A 102 6.28 12.32 -24.22
N ASP A 103 6.23 11.00 -24.08
CA ASP A 103 5.71 10.33 -22.87
C ASP A 103 6.85 10.18 -21.85
N THR A 104 7.06 11.19 -21.02
CA THR A 104 8.26 11.34 -20.16
C THR A 104 8.08 10.93 -18.71
N ALA A 105 6.85 10.56 -18.29
CA ALA A 105 6.59 10.20 -16.90
C ALA A 105 7.25 8.86 -16.49
N ILE A 106 7.30 7.90 -17.41
CA ILE A 106 7.99 6.62 -17.21
C ILE A 106 9.21 6.49 -18.13
N PRO A 107 10.32 5.93 -17.64
CA PRO A 107 11.47 5.67 -18.48
C PRO A 107 11.14 4.60 -19.54
N THR A 108 11.54 4.84 -20.79
CA THR A 108 11.52 3.84 -21.87
C THR A 108 10.22 3.01 -21.99
N PRO A 109 9.03 3.65 -22.09
CA PRO A 109 7.80 2.90 -22.37
C PRO A 109 7.92 2.21 -23.73
N ASN A 110 7.24 1.05 -23.91
CA ASN A 110 7.24 0.42 -25.23
C ASN A 110 6.40 1.21 -26.23
N SER A 111 6.72 1.10 -27.51
CA SER A 111 6.05 1.77 -28.62
C SER A 111 5.35 0.80 -29.59
N ASP A 112 5.04 -0.44 -29.17
CA ASP A 112 4.44 -1.48 -30.02
C ASP A 112 3.15 -2.09 -29.45
N THR A 113 2.85 -1.83 -28.17
CA THR A 113 1.57 -2.25 -27.56
C THR A 113 0.93 -1.06 -26.85
N PRO A 114 -0.24 -0.58 -27.30
CA PRO A 114 -1.00 0.43 -26.57
C PRO A 114 -1.29 0.00 -25.14
N TYR A 115 -1.13 0.95 -24.21
CA TYR A 115 -1.36 0.72 -22.79
C TYR A 115 -2.81 0.99 -22.37
N SER A 116 -3.29 0.25 -21.38
CA SER A 116 -4.28 0.76 -20.44
C SER A 116 -3.65 0.78 -19.07
N LEU A 117 -3.92 1.84 -18.30
CA LEU A 117 -3.23 2.09 -17.04
C LEU A 117 -4.26 2.33 -15.93
N ALA A 118 -4.01 1.75 -14.78
CA ALA A 118 -4.78 2.04 -13.59
C ALA A 118 -3.89 1.97 -12.36
N TRP A 119 -3.98 2.99 -11.52
CA TRP A 119 -3.41 2.95 -10.17
C TRP A 119 -4.49 2.53 -9.19
N LEU A 120 -4.20 1.51 -8.40
CA LEU A 120 -5.14 0.92 -7.45
C LEU A 120 -4.84 1.46 -6.05
N ASP A 121 -5.86 1.97 -5.38
CA ASP A 121 -5.87 2.21 -3.94
C ASP A 121 -6.60 1.04 -3.27
N LEU A 122 -5.85 0.22 -2.55
CA LEU A 122 -6.31 -1.01 -1.92
C LEU A 122 -6.56 -0.83 -0.41
N ARG A 123 -6.54 0.41 0.09
CA ARG A 123 -6.62 0.69 1.53
C ARG A 123 -8.00 0.44 2.11
N ALA A 124 -9.06 0.80 1.37
CA ALA A 124 -10.43 0.63 1.84
C ALA A 124 -10.93 -0.79 1.60
N GLU A 125 -10.71 -1.32 0.41
CA GLU A 125 -11.14 -2.65 -0.01
C GLU A 125 -10.32 -3.16 -1.21
N PRO A 126 -10.34 -4.47 -1.49
CA PRO A 126 -9.79 -5.04 -2.72
C PRO A 126 -10.46 -4.52 -3.99
N VAL A 127 -9.77 -4.70 -5.10
CA VAL A 127 -10.26 -4.30 -6.42
C VAL A 127 -10.33 -5.54 -7.33
N VAL A 128 -11.41 -5.66 -8.09
CA VAL A 128 -11.58 -6.69 -9.11
C VAL A 128 -11.20 -6.12 -10.48
N ILE A 129 -10.22 -6.75 -11.13
CA ILE A 129 -9.88 -6.53 -12.53
C ILE A 129 -10.61 -7.57 -13.36
N SER A 130 -11.48 -7.11 -14.25
CA SER A 130 -12.15 -7.97 -15.24
C SER A 130 -11.48 -7.81 -16.60
N VAL A 131 -11.18 -8.91 -17.26
CA VAL A 131 -10.66 -8.92 -18.63
C VAL A 131 -11.66 -9.62 -19.55
N PRO A 132 -11.86 -9.13 -20.79
CA PRO A 132 -12.71 -9.80 -21.77
C PRO A 132 -12.03 -11.07 -22.30
N ALA A 133 -12.76 -11.91 -23.03
CA ALA A 133 -12.13 -12.90 -23.89
C ALA A 133 -11.36 -12.18 -25.02
N VAL A 134 -10.11 -12.59 -25.22
CA VAL A 134 -9.22 -12.05 -26.26
C VAL A 134 -8.91 -13.16 -27.26
N ASP A 135 -8.81 -12.82 -28.54
CA ASP A 135 -8.39 -13.79 -29.56
C ASP A 135 -7.10 -14.50 -29.09
N PRO A 136 -7.07 -15.85 -29.06
CA PRO A 136 -5.90 -16.60 -28.62
C PRO A 136 -4.61 -16.29 -29.42
N LYS A 137 -4.72 -15.70 -30.60
CA LYS A 137 -3.60 -15.25 -31.43
C LYS A 137 -3.11 -13.85 -31.07
N ARG A 138 -3.89 -13.08 -30.30
CA ARG A 138 -3.52 -11.74 -29.85
C ARG A 138 -2.86 -11.81 -28.49
N TYR A 139 -1.66 -11.27 -28.37
CA TYR A 139 -1.05 -11.08 -27.07
C TYR A 139 -1.73 -9.95 -26.29
N TYR A 140 -2.00 -10.21 -25.02
CA TYR A 140 -2.28 -9.17 -24.02
C TYR A 140 -1.67 -9.56 -22.68
N SER A 141 -1.42 -8.58 -21.84
CA SER A 141 -0.99 -8.79 -20.46
C SER A 141 -1.46 -7.66 -19.57
N VAL A 142 -1.69 -7.98 -18.30
CA VAL A 142 -1.79 -7.02 -17.21
C VAL A 142 -0.65 -7.32 -16.26
N MET A 143 0.30 -6.42 -16.16
CA MET A 143 1.41 -6.48 -15.22
C MET A 143 0.97 -5.77 -13.94
N LEU A 144 1.13 -6.42 -12.81
CA LEU A 144 0.79 -5.91 -11.49
C LEU A 144 2.08 -5.58 -10.74
N ASN A 145 2.28 -4.28 -10.49
CA ASN A 145 3.43 -3.77 -9.72
C ASN A 145 2.96 -3.26 -8.36
N ASP A 146 3.72 -3.53 -7.31
CA ASP A 146 3.55 -2.88 -6.02
C ASP A 146 4.30 -1.54 -5.93
N GLY A 147 4.23 -0.88 -4.77
CA GLY A 147 4.93 0.40 -4.54
C GLY A 147 6.44 0.29 -4.56
N ASN A 148 7.00 -0.91 -4.35
CA ASN A 148 8.44 -1.19 -4.46
C ASN A 148 8.90 -1.43 -5.91
N THR A 149 8.00 -1.27 -6.89
CA THR A 149 8.19 -1.62 -8.31
C THR A 149 8.38 -3.12 -8.57
N PHE A 150 8.06 -3.98 -7.62
CA PHE A 150 8.12 -5.42 -7.79
C PHE A 150 6.89 -5.94 -8.55
N ASN A 151 7.12 -6.78 -9.57
CA ASN A 151 6.06 -7.44 -10.34
C ASN A 151 5.54 -8.65 -9.57
N TYR A 152 4.44 -8.49 -8.81
CA TYR A 152 3.90 -9.57 -8.01
C TYR A 152 2.87 -10.46 -8.75
N GLY A 153 2.51 -10.12 -9.98
CA GLY A 153 1.58 -10.92 -10.77
C GLY A 153 1.38 -10.48 -12.19
N TYR A 154 0.86 -11.40 -12.98
CA TYR A 154 0.46 -11.17 -14.36
C TYR A 154 -0.87 -11.84 -14.66
N ILE A 155 -1.71 -11.15 -15.46
CA ILE A 155 -2.90 -11.67 -16.11
C ILE A 155 -2.65 -11.58 -17.60
N GLY A 156 -3.14 -12.51 -18.41
CA GLY A 156 -3.03 -12.40 -19.86
C GLY A 156 -2.61 -13.69 -20.55
N SER A 157 -2.38 -13.60 -21.85
CA SER A 157 -2.20 -14.73 -22.76
C SER A 157 -1.20 -15.78 -22.28
N ARG A 158 -0.11 -15.36 -21.62
CA ARG A 158 0.95 -16.26 -21.13
C ARG A 158 0.78 -16.71 -19.68
N ALA A 159 0.02 -15.97 -18.88
CA ALA A 159 -0.09 -16.22 -17.45
C ALA A 159 -1.41 -16.88 -17.04
N THR A 160 -2.53 -16.47 -17.65
CA THR A 160 -3.88 -16.93 -17.29
C THR A 160 -4.72 -17.35 -18.48
N GLY A 161 -4.18 -17.28 -19.69
CA GLY A 161 -4.89 -17.59 -20.93
C GLY A 161 -5.67 -16.40 -21.49
N SER A 162 -6.44 -16.66 -22.55
CA SER A 162 -7.17 -15.65 -23.32
C SER A 162 -8.67 -15.60 -22.99
N GLU A 163 -9.14 -16.41 -22.06
CA GLU A 163 -10.54 -16.45 -21.64
C GLU A 163 -10.88 -15.23 -20.78
N ALA A 164 -12.14 -14.76 -20.90
CA ALA A 164 -12.66 -13.75 -20.00
C ALA A 164 -12.55 -14.17 -18.53
N GLY A 165 -12.30 -13.25 -17.63
CA GLY A 165 -12.16 -13.58 -16.20
C GLY A 165 -12.09 -12.40 -15.29
N ASP A 166 -12.41 -12.66 -14.03
CA ASP A 166 -12.34 -11.73 -12.93
C ASP A 166 -11.20 -12.14 -11.97
N TYR A 167 -10.37 -11.17 -11.62
CA TYR A 167 -9.17 -11.35 -10.81
C TYR A 167 -9.19 -10.37 -9.64
N LEU A 168 -8.96 -10.87 -8.43
CA LEU A 168 -8.99 -10.06 -7.21
C LEU A 168 -7.59 -9.57 -6.87
N ILE A 169 -7.44 -8.26 -6.75
CA ILE A 169 -6.21 -7.62 -6.31
C ILE A 169 -6.43 -7.15 -4.87
N VAL A 170 -5.61 -7.63 -3.95
CA VAL A 170 -5.75 -7.34 -2.52
C VAL A 170 -4.52 -6.63 -1.98
N GLY A 171 -4.74 -5.73 -1.04
CA GLY A 171 -3.68 -5.05 -0.31
C GLY A 171 -3.11 -5.90 0.83
N PRO A 172 -2.00 -5.47 1.46
CA PRO A 172 -1.24 -6.26 2.43
C PRO A 172 -2.02 -6.58 3.71
N ARG A 173 -3.06 -5.81 4.02
CA ARG A 173 -3.87 -5.99 5.24
C ARG A 173 -5.14 -6.79 5.03
N TRP A 174 -5.44 -7.18 3.81
CA TRP A 174 -6.66 -7.93 3.53
C TRP A 174 -6.62 -9.35 4.14
N LYS A 175 -7.73 -9.76 4.76
CA LYS A 175 -7.88 -11.06 5.43
C LYS A 175 -9.15 -11.80 5.05
N GLY A 176 -9.86 -11.31 4.00
CA GLY A 176 -11.11 -11.90 3.56
C GLY A 176 -10.93 -13.21 2.78
N GLU A 177 -12.04 -13.83 2.48
CA GLU A 177 -12.10 -15.05 1.65
C GLU A 177 -12.26 -14.69 0.17
N THR A 178 -11.77 -15.58 -0.71
CA THR A 178 -11.94 -15.42 -2.16
C THR A 178 -13.39 -15.59 -2.55
N PRO A 179 -14.05 -14.57 -3.13
CA PRO A 179 -15.45 -14.66 -3.54
C PRO A 179 -15.63 -15.61 -4.72
N PRO A 180 -16.86 -16.18 -4.87
CA PRO A 180 -17.21 -16.94 -6.07
C PRO A 180 -17.03 -16.11 -7.34
N GLY A 181 -16.58 -16.75 -8.43
CA GLY A 181 -16.36 -16.12 -9.74
C GLY A 181 -14.96 -15.54 -9.93
N ILE A 182 -14.18 -15.38 -8.87
CA ILE A 182 -12.78 -14.95 -8.96
C ILE A 182 -11.89 -16.10 -9.41
N LYS A 183 -11.19 -15.93 -10.52
CA LYS A 183 -10.26 -16.94 -11.06
C LYS A 183 -8.95 -17.06 -10.28
N LYS A 184 -8.45 -15.93 -9.77
CA LYS A 184 -7.19 -15.88 -9.01
C LYS A 184 -7.15 -14.61 -8.16
N VAL A 185 -6.50 -14.73 -6.99
CA VAL A 185 -6.18 -13.60 -6.10
C VAL A 185 -4.70 -13.25 -6.28
N PHE A 186 -4.41 -11.97 -6.37
CA PHE A 186 -3.06 -11.41 -6.38
C PHE A 186 -2.86 -10.52 -5.15
N ASN A 187 -1.80 -10.76 -4.40
CA ASN A 187 -1.50 -10.04 -3.17
C ASN A 187 -0.43 -8.98 -3.42
N SER A 188 -0.82 -7.72 -3.36
CA SER A 188 0.13 -6.61 -3.33
C SER A 188 0.79 -6.52 -1.96
N THR A 189 2.09 -6.24 -1.93
CA THR A 189 2.81 -6.00 -0.67
C THR A 189 2.61 -4.58 -0.16
N THR A 190 2.05 -3.69 -0.99
CA THR A 190 1.78 -2.29 -0.68
C THR A 190 0.32 -1.92 -0.90
N ASP A 191 -0.13 -0.84 -0.24
CA ASP A 191 -1.50 -0.35 -0.35
C ASP A 191 -1.85 0.26 -1.70
N PHE A 192 -0.85 0.73 -2.42
CA PHE A 192 -0.99 1.25 -3.78
C PHE A 192 -0.30 0.31 -4.75
N SER A 193 -0.92 0.09 -5.89
CA SER A 193 -0.43 -0.82 -6.92
C SER A 193 -0.75 -0.29 -8.31
N LEU A 194 0.16 -0.51 -9.26
CA LEU A 194 -0.06 -0.21 -10.67
C LEU A 194 -0.53 -1.48 -11.39
N ALA A 195 -1.59 -1.38 -12.16
CA ALA A 195 -1.99 -2.34 -13.17
C ALA A 195 -1.70 -1.75 -14.56
N ALA A 196 -0.69 -2.27 -15.23
CA ALA A 196 -0.30 -1.86 -16.58
C ALA A 196 -0.71 -2.92 -17.59
N PHE A 197 -1.72 -2.60 -18.37
CA PHE A 197 -2.23 -3.46 -19.43
C PHE A 197 -1.49 -3.17 -20.73
N ARG A 198 -1.20 -4.20 -21.49
CA ARG A 198 -0.64 -4.14 -22.83
C ARG A 198 -1.51 -4.97 -23.77
N THR A 199 -1.96 -4.37 -24.84
CA THR A 199 -2.74 -5.06 -25.88
C THR A 199 -1.97 -5.00 -27.18
N GLN A 200 -1.69 -6.13 -27.80
CA GLN A 200 -0.93 -6.19 -29.05
C GLN A 200 -1.61 -5.38 -30.14
N LEU A 201 -0.84 -4.51 -30.79
CA LEU A 201 -1.19 -3.84 -32.02
C LEU A 201 -0.41 -4.52 -33.16
N ILE A 202 -1.11 -5.06 -34.15
CA ILE A 202 -0.49 -5.78 -35.27
C ILE A 202 0.02 -4.77 -36.30
N ASP A 203 -0.81 -3.80 -36.67
CA ASP A 203 -0.48 -2.67 -37.53
C ASP A 203 -1.42 -1.49 -37.26
N ALA A 204 -1.24 -0.37 -37.93
CA ALA A 204 -2.05 0.84 -37.71
C ALA A 204 -3.56 0.63 -37.99
N LYS A 205 -3.94 -0.33 -38.84
CA LYS A 205 -5.34 -0.62 -39.15
C LYS A 205 -6.01 -1.49 -38.07
N ASP A 206 -5.21 -2.10 -37.22
CA ASP A 206 -5.68 -2.98 -36.14
C ASP A 206 -6.12 -2.20 -34.87
N MET A 207 -5.93 -0.87 -34.82
CA MET A 207 -6.29 -0.07 -33.66
C MET A 207 -7.75 -0.24 -33.21
N PRO A 208 -8.77 -0.32 -34.08
CA PRO A 208 -10.14 -0.57 -33.65
C PRO A 208 -10.32 -1.91 -32.90
N ASN A 209 -9.55 -2.93 -33.22
CA ASN A 209 -9.58 -4.20 -32.49
C ASN A 209 -8.90 -4.08 -31.11
N VAL A 210 -7.81 -3.31 -31.02
CA VAL A 210 -7.19 -2.98 -29.73
C VAL A 210 -8.17 -2.22 -28.84
N GLU A 211 -8.82 -1.19 -29.35
CA GLU A 211 -9.83 -0.41 -28.63
C GLU A 211 -11.01 -1.28 -28.16
N ALA A 212 -11.46 -2.22 -28.97
CA ALA A 212 -12.52 -3.15 -28.59
C ALA A 212 -12.10 -4.05 -27.40
N VAL A 213 -10.85 -4.52 -27.36
CA VAL A 213 -10.31 -5.25 -26.22
C VAL A 213 -10.19 -4.34 -24.99
N GLN A 214 -9.63 -3.14 -25.15
CA GLN A 214 -9.47 -2.17 -24.07
C GLN A 214 -10.82 -1.76 -23.46
N ALA A 215 -11.87 -1.61 -24.25
CA ALA A 215 -13.22 -1.30 -23.77
C ALA A 215 -13.81 -2.43 -22.89
N GLY A 216 -13.30 -3.64 -23.03
CA GLY A 216 -13.68 -4.80 -22.22
C GLY A 216 -12.97 -4.86 -20.85
N TYR A 217 -11.87 -4.15 -20.64
CA TYR A 217 -11.21 -4.10 -19.35
C TYR A 217 -12.05 -3.29 -18.35
N LYS A 218 -12.22 -3.82 -17.15
CA LYS A 218 -12.96 -3.13 -16.08
C LYS A 218 -12.22 -3.24 -14.76
N ILE A 219 -12.34 -2.18 -13.98
CA ILE A 219 -11.85 -2.12 -12.60
C ILE A 219 -13.03 -1.76 -11.71
N ARG A 220 -13.28 -2.55 -10.68
CA ARG A 220 -14.39 -2.34 -9.74
C ARG A 220 -13.92 -2.63 -8.32
N PRO A 221 -14.33 -1.82 -7.32
CA PRO A 221 -14.21 -2.21 -5.93
C PRO A 221 -14.89 -3.56 -5.69
N LEU A 222 -14.39 -4.35 -4.73
CA LEU A 222 -14.95 -5.67 -4.41
C LEU A 222 -16.41 -5.58 -4.00
N SER A 223 -16.79 -4.57 -3.21
CA SER A 223 -18.17 -4.33 -2.80
C SER A 223 -19.10 -4.16 -4.01
N ALA A 224 -18.68 -3.37 -5.01
CA ALA A 224 -19.44 -3.18 -6.25
C ALA A 224 -19.52 -4.48 -7.09
N PHE A 225 -18.48 -5.29 -7.11
CA PHE A 225 -18.49 -6.61 -7.77
C PHE A 225 -19.52 -7.55 -7.12
N LEU A 226 -19.64 -7.50 -5.79
CA LEU A 226 -20.54 -8.34 -5.01
C LEU A 226 -21.95 -7.76 -4.86
N ASN A 227 -22.23 -6.58 -5.42
CA ASN A 227 -23.46 -5.82 -5.19
C ASN A 227 -23.75 -5.59 -3.67
N GLN A 228 -22.69 -5.25 -2.93
CA GLN A 228 -22.74 -4.96 -1.48
C GLN A 228 -22.45 -3.48 -1.23
N PRO A 229 -22.88 -2.94 -0.07
CA PRO A 229 -22.50 -1.60 0.34
C PRO A 229 -20.97 -1.45 0.42
N ALA A 230 -20.45 -0.31 -0.04
CA ALA A 230 -19.04 0.00 0.08
C ALA A 230 -18.64 0.17 1.57
N PRO A 231 -17.45 -0.28 1.96
CA PRO A 231 -16.91 0.03 3.28
C PRO A 231 -16.63 1.54 3.42
N PRO A 232 -16.36 2.03 4.63
CA PRO A 232 -15.90 3.40 4.81
C PRO A 232 -14.66 3.70 3.94
N ALA A 233 -14.64 4.90 3.37
CA ALA A 233 -13.48 5.34 2.59
C ALA A 233 -12.20 5.34 3.44
N ALA A 234 -11.08 5.05 2.80
CA ALA A 234 -9.78 5.20 3.45
C ALA A 234 -9.53 6.67 3.82
N PRO A 235 -8.77 6.95 4.88
CA PRO A 235 -8.39 8.32 5.25
C PRO A 235 -7.73 9.06 4.09
N GLU A 236 -8.03 10.34 3.96
CA GLU A 236 -7.36 11.20 2.98
C GLU A 236 -5.87 11.28 3.27
N VAL A 237 -5.07 11.36 2.20
CA VAL A 237 -3.61 11.51 2.26
C VAL A 237 -3.26 12.91 1.76
N ALA A 238 -2.51 13.64 2.57
CA ALA A 238 -1.92 14.91 2.15
C ALA A 238 -0.72 14.61 1.24
N TRP A 239 -0.97 14.49 -0.05
CA TRP A 239 0.06 14.17 -1.03
C TRP A 239 0.99 15.37 -1.25
N PRO A 240 2.29 15.30 -0.92
CA PRO A 240 3.23 16.34 -1.28
C PRO A 240 3.40 16.38 -2.80
N LYS A 241 3.53 17.59 -3.34
CA LYS A 241 3.86 17.76 -4.76
C LYS A 241 5.19 17.07 -5.04
N PHE A 242 5.20 16.19 -6.05
CA PHE A 242 6.45 15.60 -6.50
C PHE A 242 7.23 16.61 -7.36
N ASP A 243 8.48 16.83 -6.99
CA ASP A 243 9.39 17.73 -7.71
C ASP A 243 10.77 17.07 -7.79
N LYS A 244 11.26 16.87 -9.01
CA LYS A 244 12.54 16.20 -9.29
C LYS A 244 13.75 16.93 -8.68
N GLU A 245 13.66 18.26 -8.51
CA GLU A 245 14.72 19.03 -7.86
C GLU A 245 14.66 18.86 -6.33
N LEU A 246 13.45 18.86 -5.75
CA LEU A 246 13.29 18.64 -4.30
C LEU A 246 13.70 17.22 -3.89
N VAL A 247 13.51 16.21 -4.73
CA VAL A 247 13.98 14.84 -4.46
C VAL A 247 15.49 14.80 -4.17
N LYS A 248 16.29 15.70 -4.74
CA LYS A 248 17.74 15.77 -4.50
C LYS A 248 18.10 16.15 -3.05
N THR A 249 17.17 16.74 -2.30
CA THR A 249 17.37 17.17 -0.91
C THR A 249 16.34 16.56 0.04
N GLU A 250 15.10 16.39 -0.40
CA GLU A 250 13.97 15.94 0.42
C GLU A 250 13.57 14.49 0.12
N PHE A 251 14.49 13.69 -0.41
CA PHE A 251 14.25 12.27 -0.74
C PHE A 251 13.63 11.49 0.42
N PHE A 252 14.14 11.70 1.62
CA PHE A 252 13.68 10.98 2.80
C PHE A 252 12.33 11.46 3.34
N ASP A 253 11.92 12.68 3.03
CA ASP A 253 10.55 13.15 3.30
C ASP A 253 9.54 12.38 2.45
N TYR A 254 9.84 12.19 1.16
CA TYR A 254 9.03 11.35 0.28
C TYR A 254 9.07 9.87 0.71
N LEU A 255 10.25 9.37 1.11
CA LEU A 255 10.40 8.00 1.57
C LEU A 255 9.59 7.75 2.84
N ASP A 256 9.65 8.65 3.82
CA ASP A 256 8.86 8.56 5.05
C ASP A 256 7.36 8.43 4.75
N LEU A 257 6.85 9.23 3.81
CA LEU A 257 5.46 9.10 3.35
C LEU A 257 5.21 7.75 2.67
N ALA A 258 6.03 7.35 1.71
CA ALA A 258 5.82 6.11 0.94
C ALA A 258 5.80 4.88 1.85
N LEU A 259 6.64 4.86 2.87
CA LEU A 259 6.74 3.76 3.83
C LEU A 259 5.48 3.60 4.72
N GLN A 260 4.62 4.60 4.83
CA GLN A 260 3.33 4.48 5.53
C GLN A 260 2.41 3.46 4.83
N PHE A 261 2.56 3.30 3.51
CA PHE A 261 1.73 2.48 2.64
C PHE A 261 2.43 1.19 2.15
N ALA A 262 3.65 0.96 2.60
CA ALA A 262 4.48 -0.18 2.23
C ALA A 262 4.94 -0.91 3.50
N PRO A 263 4.13 -1.82 4.07
CA PRO A 263 4.55 -2.65 5.21
C PRO A 263 5.84 -3.40 4.90
N ALA A 264 6.75 -3.47 5.87
CA ALA A 264 8.01 -4.18 5.71
C ALA A 264 7.80 -5.68 5.51
N GLY A 265 8.45 -6.24 4.51
CA GLY A 265 8.64 -7.69 4.41
C GLY A 265 9.76 -8.17 5.34
N PRO A 266 9.88 -9.49 5.59
CA PRO A 266 10.89 -10.03 6.50
C PRO A 266 12.34 -9.64 6.12
N GLU A 267 12.64 -9.53 4.84
CA GLU A 267 13.98 -9.16 4.34
C GLU A 267 14.26 -7.66 4.49
N GLU A 268 13.23 -6.84 4.71
CA GLU A 268 13.34 -5.39 4.84
C GLU A 268 13.48 -4.94 6.30
N GLU A 269 13.22 -5.81 7.28
CA GLU A 269 13.20 -5.43 8.71
C GLU A 269 14.48 -4.73 9.16
N ALA A 270 15.64 -5.18 8.69
CA ALA A 270 16.92 -4.61 9.09
C ALA A 270 17.10 -3.17 8.58
N ILE A 271 16.83 -2.90 7.31
CA ILE A 271 16.92 -1.54 6.74
C ILE A 271 15.84 -0.62 7.31
N ARG A 272 14.62 -1.15 7.54
CA ARG A 272 13.52 -0.40 8.15
C ARG A 272 13.85 0.01 9.60
N ALA A 273 14.50 -0.86 10.38
CA ALA A 273 14.96 -0.52 11.72
C ALA A 273 16.03 0.59 11.70
N LYS A 274 16.99 0.54 10.78
CA LYS A 274 17.98 1.60 10.57
C LYS A 274 17.32 2.92 10.21
N LEU A 275 16.42 2.94 9.24
CA LEU A 275 15.66 4.14 8.85
C LEU A 275 14.85 4.70 10.03
N ALA A 276 14.18 3.83 10.79
CA ALA A 276 13.43 4.24 11.97
C ALA A 276 14.30 4.89 13.06
N SER A 277 15.57 4.48 13.19
CA SER A 277 16.52 5.07 14.14
C SER A 277 16.90 6.51 13.82
N ILE A 278 16.77 6.92 12.55
CA ILE A 278 16.96 8.32 12.10
C ILE A 278 15.61 9.03 11.84
N GLY A 279 14.51 8.47 12.29
CA GLY A 279 13.19 9.09 12.28
C GLY A 279 12.36 8.88 11.03
N ILE A 280 12.72 7.93 10.14
CA ILE A 280 12.04 7.65 8.88
C ILE A 280 11.23 6.36 8.99
N GLY A 281 9.96 6.39 8.58
CA GLY A 281 9.09 5.20 8.49
C GLY A 281 7.74 5.33 9.19
N PRO A 282 6.94 4.25 9.23
CA PRO A 282 5.59 4.27 9.76
C PRO A 282 5.49 4.83 11.18
N GLY A 283 4.60 5.81 11.36
CA GLY A 283 4.41 6.50 12.64
C GLY A 283 5.49 7.51 12.99
N LYS A 284 6.45 7.75 12.10
CA LYS A 284 7.46 8.82 12.20
C LYS A 284 6.95 10.08 11.50
N LYS A 285 7.64 11.18 11.72
CA LYS A 285 7.38 12.47 11.08
C LYS A 285 8.72 13.08 10.70
N PHE A 286 9.38 12.45 9.75
CA PHE A 286 10.65 12.97 9.25
C PHE A 286 10.43 14.29 8.53
N ALA A 287 11.30 15.25 8.78
CA ALA A 287 11.32 16.51 8.04
C ALA A 287 12.78 16.97 7.91
N PHE A 288 13.33 16.84 6.72
CA PHE A 288 14.72 17.23 6.42
C PHE A 288 15.01 18.68 6.84
N LYS A 289 14.07 19.59 6.60
CA LYS A 289 14.21 21.01 6.94
C LYS A 289 14.50 21.28 8.42
N ASP A 290 13.99 20.40 9.31
CA ASP A 290 14.06 20.57 10.77
C ASP A 290 15.33 19.96 11.39
N LEU A 291 16.15 19.26 10.60
CA LEU A 291 17.40 18.66 11.06
C LEU A 291 18.50 19.70 11.33
N SER A 292 19.46 19.34 12.19
CA SER A 292 20.69 20.13 12.37
C SER A 292 21.51 20.17 11.07
N LEU A 293 22.38 21.15 10.92
CA LEU A 293 23.26 21.27 9.75
C LEU A 293 24.14 20.03 9.55
N GLU A 294 24.63 19.43 10.64
CA GLU A 294 25.47 18.23 10.61
C GLU A 294 24.68 17.01 10.09
N HIS A 295 23.45 16.81 10.57
CA HIS A 295 22.58 15.74 10.09
C HIS A 295 22.19 15.96 8.64
N LYS A 296 21.83 17.18 8.23
CA LYS A 296 21.57 17.50 6.82
C LYS A 296 22.74 17.14 5.93
N ALA A 297 23.96 17.54 6.34
CA ALA A 297 25.19 17.23 5.59
C ALA A 297 25.43 15.72 5.51
N ALA A 298 25.26 14.99 6.61
CA ALA A 298 25.42 13.53 6.64
C ALA A 298 24.46 12.82 5.70
N ILE A 299 23.17 13.21 5.72
CA ILE A 299 22.15 12.66 4.85
C ILE A 299 22.46 12.93 3.37
N LEU A 300 22.76 14.18 3.01
CA LEU A 300 23.08 14.52 1.62
C LEU A 300 24.35 13.81 1.12
N LEU A 301 25.36 13.66 1.97
CA LEU A 301 26.56 12.88 1.63
C LEU A 301 26.23 11.38 1.46
N GLY A 302 25.40 10.82 2.32
CA GLY A 302 24.93 9.44 2.20
C GLY A 302 24.16 9.22 0.91
N MET A 303 23.19 10.08 0.59
CA MET A 303 22.45 10.04 -0.67
C MET A 303 23.38 10.07 -1.89
N LYS A 304 24.39 10.98 -1.87
CA LYS A 304 25.38 11.08 -2.96
C LYS A 304 26.21 9.81 -3.13
N GLU A 305 26.56 9.13 -2.03
CA GLU A 305 27.26 7.84 -2.13
C GLU A 305 26.33 6.72 -2.59
N GLY A 306 25.07 6.73 -2.17
CA GLY A 306 24.04 5.81 -2.66
C GLY A 306 23.77 5.95 -4.16
N ASP A 307 23.69 7.18 -4.66
CA ASP A 307 23.47 7.50 -6.09
C ASP A 307 24.58 6.93 -7.00
N LYS A 308 25.80 6.78 -6.51
CA LYS A 308 26.90 6.15 -7.26
C LYS A 308 26.74 4.63 -7.39
N LYS A 309 25.82 4.02 -6.65
CA LYS A 309 25.62 2.56 -6.60
C LYS A 309 24.45 2.09 -7.46
N VAL A 310 23.65 3.02 -7.95
CA VAL A 310 22.49 2.80 -8.82
C VAL A 310 22.69 3.46 -10.19
#